data_33ce4cf21fc89e4c112794ff866fc6b4
#
_entry.id   33ce4cf21fc89e4c112794ff866fc6b4
#
_cell.length_a   1.000
_cell.length_b   1.000
_cell.length_c   1.000
_cell.angle_alpha   90.00
_cell.angle_beta   90.00
_cell.angle_gamma   90.00
#
_symmetry.space_group_name_H-M   'P 1'
#
loop_
_entity.id
_entity.type
_entity.pdbx_description
1 polymer ?
#
loop_
_entity_poly.entity_id
_entity_poly.type
_entity_poly.pdbx_seq_one_letter_code
_entity_poly.pdbx_strand_id
1 'polypeptide(L)'
;DVAVTSTATELNILDGATLTVAELNILDASAGNTALATDVASSSGAGTTNTAKISHTLTLAATLADDATHADVTITNNKVLATSVVLASPSIAVDVLVHTVVSGSFKVSITNKSGGALANDSTMILNYRVI
;
A
#
# COMPACT_ATOMS: atom_id res chain seq x y z
N ASP A 1 -38.86 11.75 -22.12
CA ASP A 1 -37.97 12.88 -21.86
C ASP A 1 -37.75 13.01 -20.36
N VAL A 2 -36.51 12.97 -19.94
CA VAL A 2 -36.11 13.23 -18.56
C VAL A 2 -35.69 14.71 -18.51
N ALA A 3 -36.35 15.49 -17.66
CA ALA A 3 -36.01 16.90 -17.51
C ALA A 3 -34.61 17.03 -16.89
N VAL A 4 -33.82 17.98 -17.42
CA VAL A 4 -32.56 18.39 -16.78
C VAL A 4 -32.94 19.15 -15.51
N THR A 5 -32.55 18.59 -14.36
CA THR A 5 -32.84 19.16 -13.03
C THR A 5 -31.75 20.12 -12.55
N SER A 6 -30.60 20.18 -13.26
CA SER A 6 -29.51 21.09 -12.94
C SER A 6 -29.88 22.53 -13.23
N THR A 7 -29.56 23.43 -12.32
CA THR A 7 -29.74 24.88 -12.49
C THR A 7 -28.74 25.45 -13.51
N ALA A 8 -29.02 26.60 -14.09
CA ALA A 8 -28.10 27.29 -14.99
C ALA A 8 -26.74 27.59 -14.31
N THR A 9 -26.74 27.86 -13.02
CA THR A 9 -25.53 28.12 -12.25
C THR A 9 -24.66 26.84 -12.12
N GLU A 10 -25.30 25.69 -11.89
CA GLU A 10 -24.59 24.39 -11.80
C GLU A 10 -24.03 23.96 -13.16
N LEU A 11 -24.76 24.26 -14.26
CA LEU A 11 -24.25 24.01 -15.61
C LEU A 11 -23.09 24.94 -15.98
N ASN A 12 -23.13 26.21 -15.53
CA ASN A 12 -22.04 27.17 -15.77
C ASN A 12 -20.75 26.85 -15.02
N ILE A 13 -20.81 26.12 -13.90
CA ILE A 13 -19.61 25.65 -13.21
C ILE A 13 -18.78 24.69 -14.09
N LEU A 14 -19.47 23.97 -14.99
CA LEU A 14 -18.84 23.06 -15.96
C LEU A 14 -18.47 23.72 -17.27
N ASP A 15 -18.91 25.01 -17.49
CA ASP A 15 -18.55 25.76 -18.68
C ASP A 15 -17.05 26.00 -18.72
N GLY A 16 -16.42 25.53 -19.79
CA GLY A 16 -14.95 25.54 -19.93
C GLY A 16 -14.22 24.33 -19.34
N ALA A 17 -14.93 23.43 -18.66
CA ALA A 17 -14.33 22.16 -18.24
C ALA A 17 -14.13 21.24 -19.46
N THR A 18 -12.90 20.91 -19.76
CA THR A 18 -12.52 20.01 -20.88
C THR A 18 -12.34 18.56 -20.43
N LEU A 19 -12.98 18.19 -19.31
CA LEU A 19 -12.89 16.83 -18.77
C LEU A 19 -13.53 15.82 -19.73
N THR A 20 -12.79 14.80 -20.05
CA THR A 20 -13.33 13.63 -20.76
C THR A 20 -14.22 12.80 -19.81
N VAL A 21 -15.08 11.97 -20.39
CA VAL A 21 -15.90 11.02 -19.59
C VAL A 21 -15.01 10.08 -18.75
N ALA A 22 -13.84 9.73 -19.23
CA ALA A 22 -12.89 8.92 -18.50
C ALA A 22 -12.34 9.65 -17.26
N GLU A 23 -12.02 10.93 -17.38
CA GLU A 23 -11.55 11.75 -16.27
C GLU A 23 -12.67 12.02 -15.24
N LEU A 24 -13.89 12.23 -15.69
CA LEU A 24 -15.05 12.36 -14.82
C LEU A 24 -15.33 11.08 -14.04
N ASN A 25 -15.22 9.92 -14.67
CA ASN A 25 -15.35 8.62 -14.01
C ASN A 25 -14.22 8.36 -12.99
N ILE A 26 -13.01 8.85 -13.26
CA ILE A 26 -11.88 8.79 -12.30
C ILE A 26 -12.20 9.67 -11.08
N LEU A 27 -12.78 10.85 -11.28
CA LEU A 27 -13.15 11.74 -10.19
C LEU A 27 -14.29 11.15 -9.34
N ASP A 28 -15.28 10.54 -9.95
CA ASP A 28 -16.38 9.83 -9.26
C ASP A 28 -15.85 8.61 -8.49
N ALA A 29 -15.00 7.82 -9.11
CA ALA A 29 -14.31 6.71 -8.44
C ALA A 29 -13.37 7.21 -7.32
N SER A 30 -12.76 8.39 -7.49
CA SER A 30 -11.88 8.99 -6.49
C SER A 30 -12.65 9.54 -5.30
N ALA A 31 -13.87 10.05 -5.48
CA ALA A 31 -14.73 10.51 -4.38
C ALA A 31 -15.15 9.38 -3.44
N GLY A 32 -15.21 8.13 -3.96
CA GLY A 32 -15.39 6.91 -3.16
C GLY A 32 -14.08 6.28 -2.67
N ASN A 33 -12.94 6.72 -3.19
CA ASN A 33 -11.64 6.11 -2.95
C ASN A 33 -10.74 6.95 -2.03
N THR A 34 -11.32 7.53 -0.98
CA THR A 34 -10.55 7.95 0.20
C THR A 34 -10.11 6.75 1.05
N ALA A 35 -10.46 5.55 0.65
CA ALA A 35 -9.84 4.37 1.20
C ALA A 35 -8.37 4.36 0.75
N LEU A 36 -7.45 4.74 1.64
CA LEU A 36 -6.09 4.21 1.55
C LEU A 36 -6.26 2.71 1.30
N ALA A 37 -5.81 2.27 0.14
CA ALA A 37 -5.83 0.85 -0.17
C ALA A 37 -5.09 0.12 0.95
N THR A 38 -5.85 -0.51 1.83
CA THR A 38 -5.30 -1.43 2.82
C THR A 38 -5.03 -2.70 2.05
N ASP A 39 -3.84 -2.79 1.51
CA ASP A 39 -3.43 -3.99 0.80
C ASP A 39 -2.95 -5.00 1.84
N VAL A 40 -3.59 -6.15 1.85
CA VAL A 40 -3.24 -7.24 2.76
C VAL A 40 -2.22 -8.12 2.05
N ALA A 41 -0.96 -7.95 2.39
CA ALA A 41 0.08 -8.88 1.97
C ALA A 41 0.26 -9.94 3.05
N SER A 42 0.13 -11.20 2.72
CA SER A 42 0.54 -12.30 3.59
C SER A 42 2.06 -12.46 3.55
N SER A 43 2.66 -13.04 4.59
CA SER A 43 4.11 -13.29 4.66
C SER A 43 4.62 -14.22 3.54
N SER A 44 3.73 -14.90 2.86
CA SER A 44 4.01 -15.74 1.69
C SER A 44 3.56 -15.10 0.37
N GLY A 45 2.95 -13.93 0.41
CA GLY A 45 2.36 -13.26 -0.75
C GLY A 45 2.88 -11.86 -0.98
N ALA A 46 2.93 -11.48 -2.24
CA ALA A 46 3.17 -10.12 -2.66
C ALA A 46 1.84 -9.36 -2.74
N GLY A 47 1.72 -8.28 -1.99
CA GLY A 47 0.64 -7.32 -2.22
C GLY A 47 1.02 -6.37 -3.36
N THR A 48 0.08 -6.07 -4.24
CA THR A 48 0.26 -5.07 -5.29
C THR A 48 -0.45 -3.79 -4.91
N THR A 49 0.23 -2.67 -4.96
CA THR A 49 -0.32 -1.36 -4.63
C THR A 49 0.13 -0.29 -5.61
N ASN A 50 -0.69 0.74 -5.73
CA ASN A 50 -0.47 1.88 -6.62
C ASN A 50 -0.16 3.19 -5.89
N THR A 51 0.00 3.15 -4.58
CA THR A 51 0.23 4.35 -3.77
C THR A 51 1.68 4.42 -3.28
N ALA A 52 2.19 5.64 -3.11
CA ALA A 52 3.53 5.87 -2.58
C ALA A 52 3.60 5.74 -1.04
N LYS A 53 2.46 5.75 -0.37
CA LYS A 53 2.35 5.56 1.09
C LYS A 53 1.29 4.51 1.36
N ILE A 54 1.64 3.43 2.07
CA ILE A 54 0.74 2.31 2.28
C ILE A 54 1.04 1.58 3.59
N SER A 55 0.02 0.87 4.06
CA SER A 55 0.12 -0.09 5.16
C SER A 55 -0.16 -1.49 4.64
N HIS A 56 0.74 -2.42 4.90
CA HIS A 56 0.55 -3.84 4.63
C HIS A 56 0.40 -4.61 5.92
N THR A 57 -0.55 -5.55 5.95
CA THR A 57 -0.59 -6.56 7.01
C THR A 57 0.24 -7.76 6.56
N LEU A 58 1.27 -8.05 7.32
CA LEU A 58 2.11 -9.23 7.13
C LEU A 58 1.72 -10.27 8.18
N THR A 59 1.54 -11.51 7.77
CA THR A 59 1.23 -12.64 8.66
C THR A 59 2.40 -13.63 8.60
N LEU A 60 2.92 -14.02 9.75
CA LEU A 60 3.99 -15.01 9.83
C LEU A 60 3.45 -16.40 9.46
N ALA A 61 4.09 -17.06 8.51
CA ALA A 61 3.73 -18.42 8.10
C ALA A 61 4.33 -19.52 9.02
N ALA A 62 5.16 -19.12 9.98
CA ALA A 62 5.77 -19.99 10.96
C ALA A 62 6.21 -19.20 12.19
N THR A 63 6.41 -19.89 13.32
CA THR A 63 6.96 -19.28 14.52
C THR A 63 8.34 -18.70 14.24
N LEU A 64 8.56 -17.45 14.61
CA LEU A 64 9.83 -16.74 14.48
C LEU A 64 10.47 -16.57 15.87
N ALA A 65 11.52 -17.31 16.14
CA ALA A 65 12.26 -17.22 17.40
C ALA A 65 12.81 -15.80 17.62
N ASP A 66 13.09 -15.45 18.86
CA ASP A 66 13.78 -14.21 19.18
C ASP A 66 15.13 -14.12 18.46
N ASP A 67 15.48 -12.95 17.98
CA ASP A 67 16.67 -12.70 17.14
C ASP A 67 16.72 -13.44 15.79
N ALA A 68 15.72 -14.25 15.46
CA ALA A 68 15.63 -14.90 14.16
C ALA A 68 15.14 -13.95 13.07
N THR A 69 15.64 -14.19 11.86
CA THR A 69 15.21 -13.43 10.66
C THR A 69 14.27 -14.27 9.82
N HIS A 70 13.11 -13.70 9.48
CA HIS A 70 12.16 -14.29 8.54
C HIS A 70 12.73 -14.25 7.11
N ALA A 71 12.34 -15.22 6.29
CA ALA A 71 12.66 -15.20 4.87
C ALA A 71 12.13 -13.91 4.21
N ASP A 72 12.82 -13.43 3.17
CA ASP A 72 12.48 -12.20 2.48
C ASP A 72 11.02 -12.19 2.00
N VAL A 73 10.32 -11.11 2.30
CA VAL A 73 8.98 -10.82 1.77
C VAL A 73 9.11 -9.84 0.62
N THR A 74 8.55 -10.18 -0.53
CA THR A 74 8.50 -9.29 -1.69
C THR A 74 7.22 -8.48 -1.65
N ILE A 75 7.35 -7.16 -1.68
CA ILE A 75 6.22 -6.21 -1.76
C ILE A 75 6.21 -5.60 -3.15
N THR A 76 5.09 -5.79 -3.85
CA THR A 76 4.89 -5.25 -5.20
C THR A 76 4.17 -3.90 -5.10
N ASN A 77 4.73 -2.87 -5.73
CA ASN A 77 4.13 -1.54 -5.80
C ASN A 77 4.60 -0.84 -7.08
N ASN A 78 3.69 -0.52 -7.97
CA ASN A 78 4.02 0.07 -9.28
C ASN A 78 4.58 1.51 -9.21
N LYS A 79 4.59 2.14 -8.03
CA LYS A 79 5.26 3.43 -7.80
C LYS A 79 6.74 3.27 -7.45
N VAL A 80 7.20 2.05 -7.18
CA VAL A 80 8.62 1.79 -6.92
C VAL A 80 9.39 1.79 -8.23
N LEU A 81 10.43 2.59 -8.29
CA LEU A 81 11.43 2.60 -9.34
C LEU A 81 12.74 2.03 -8.80
N ALA A 82 13.63 1.58 -9.66
CA ALA A 82 14.95 1.08 -9.23
C ALA A 82 15.80 2.14 -8.49
N THR A 83 15.44 3.41 -8.63
CA THR A 83 16.08 4.56 -7.96
C THR A 83 15.33 5.04 -6.73
N SER A 84 14.17 4.44 -6.42
CA SER A 84 13.35 4.84 -5.27
C SER A 84 14.03 4.53 -3.95
N VAL A 85 13.80 5.40 -2.97
CA VAL A 85 14.06 5.14 -1.56
C VAL A 85 12.76 4.68 -0.91
N VAL A 86 12.79 3.55 -0.22
CA VAL A 86 11.63 3.03 0.50
C VAL A 86 11.91 3.11 1.99
N LEU A 87 11.08 3.86 2.70
CA LEU A 87 11.10 3.96 4.16
C LEU A 87 10.00 3.06 4.71
N ALA A 88 10.36 2.17 5.63
CA ALA A 88 9.41 1.23 6.23
C ALA A 88 9.47 1.29 7.76
N SER A 89 8.33 1.09 8.41
CA SER A 89 8.18 1.09 9.87
C SER A 89 7.19 0.00 10.28
N PRO A 90 7.60 -0.95 11.14
CA PRO A 90 6.72 -1.99 11.64
C PRO A 90 5.85 -1.50 12.81
N SER A 91 4.75 -2.20 13.08
CA SER A 91 3.85 -1.95 14.22
C SER A 91 4.19 -2.72 15.49
N ILE A 92 5.14 -3.65 15.41
CA ILE A 92 5.59 -4.48 16.54
C ILE A 92 7.12 -4.43 16.67
N ALA A 93 7.66 -4.99 17.75
CA ALA A 93 9.08 -4.96 18.05
C ALA A 93 9.89 -5.92 17.15
N VAL A 94 10.08 -5.51 15.89
CA VAL A 94 10.93 -6.19 14.91
C VAL A 94 11.82 -5.18 14.21
N ASP A 95 12.98 -5.61 13.75
CA ASP A 95 13.77 -4.84 12.80
C ASP A 95 13.32 -5.16 11.37
N VAL A 96 13.17 -4.14 10.56
CA VAL A 96 12.83 -4.27 9.14
C VAL A 96 13.96 -3.71 8.30
N LEU A 97 14.55 -4.54 7.47
CA LEU A 97 15.53 -4.13 6.47
C LEU A 97 14.88 -4.13 5.09
N VAL A 98 14.78 -2.96 4.46
CA VAL A 98 14.38 -2.84 3.06
C VAL A 98 15.60 -3.06 2.17
N HIS A 99 15.48 -3.91 1.17
CA HIS A 99 16.54 -4.18 0.20
C HIS A 99 15.96 -4.61 -1.16
N THR A 100 16.83 -4.81 -2.14
CA THR A 100 16.45 -5.27 -3.48
C THR A 100 15.32 -4.42 -4.08
N VAL A 101 15.52 -3.09 -4.08
CA VAL A 101 14.56 -2.16 -4.70
C VAL A 101 14.76 -2.21 -6.22
N VAL A 102 13.71 -2.63 -6.91
CA VAL A 102 13.66 -2.71 -8.37
C VAL A 102 12.38 -2.08 -8.89
N SER A 103 12.28 -1.84 -10.20
CA SER A 103 11.03 -1.31 -10.76
C SER A 103 9.86 -2.25 -10.45
N GLY A 104 8.85 -1.70 -9.78
CA GLY A 104 7.61 -2.40 -9.43
C GLY A 104 7.64 -3.20 -8.13
N SER A 105 8.78 -3.31 -7.41
CA SER A 105 8.83 -4.06 -6.16
C SER A 105 10.06 -3.75 -5.31
N PHE A 106 9.99 -4.16 -4.06
CA PHE A 106 11.13 -4.21 -3.13
C PHE A 106 10.98 -5.41 -2.19
N LYS A 107 12.06 -5.77 -1.52
CA LYS A 107 12.05 -6.83 -0.50
C LYS A 107 12.26 -6.27 0.89
N VAL A 108 11.69 -6.96 1.87
CA VAL A 108 11.93 -6.72 3.28
C VAL A 108 12.37 -8.00 3.98
N SER A 109 13.42 -7.89 4.79
CA SER A 109 13.79 -8.90 5.78
C SER A 109 13.32 -8.42 7.14
N ILE A 110 12.76 -9.31 7.94
CA ILE A 110 12.20 -9.01 9.26
C ILE A 110 12.91 -9.81 10.30
N THR A 111 13.53 -9.16 11.27
CA THR A 111 14.19 -9.82 12.41
C THR A 111 13.38 -9.58 13.67
N ASN A 112 12.99 -10.64 14.37
CA ASN A 112 12.26 -10.54 15.62
C ASN A 112 13.16 -9.94 16.73
N LYS A 113 12.69 -8.87 17.36
CA LYS A 113 13.36 -8.18 18.49
C LYS A 113 12.43 -8.01 19.69
N SER A 114 11.41 -8.88 19.79
CA SER A 114 10.38 -8.74 20.83
C SER A 114 10.81 -9.29 22.22
N GLY A 115 11.96 -9.93 22.30
CA GLY A 115 12.42 -10.60 23.53
C GLY A 115 11.78 -11.98 23.76
N GLY A 116 11.08 -12.51 22.78
CA GLY A 116 10.44 -13.82 22.81
C GLY A 116 10.04 -14.27 21.41
N ALA A 117 9.59 -15.51 21.27
CA ALA A 117 9.15 -16.02 19.98
C ALA A 117 7.82 -15.39 19.55
N LEU A 118 7.72 -14.93 18.31
CA LEU A 118 6.47 -14.58 17.65
C LEU A 118 5.83 -15.86 17.12
N ALA A 119 4.58 -16.11 17.52
CA ALA A 119 3.88 -17.34 17.15
C ALA A 119 3.59 -17.38 15.63
N ASN A 120 3.36 -18.58 15.11
CA ASN A 120 2.74 -18.76 13.80
C ASN A 120 1.43 -17.98 13.74
N ASP A 121 1.11 -17.46 12.57
CA ASP A 121 -0.07 -16.60 12.32
C ASP A 121 -0.06 -15.24 13.05
N SER A 122 1.03 -14.87 13.73
CA SER A 122 1.20 -13.51 14.24
C SER A 122 1.17 -12.51 13.10
N THR A 123 0.44 -11.42 13.30
CA THR A 123 0.30 -10.35 12.30
C THR A 123 1.05 -9.11 12.73
N MET A 124 1.60 -8.40 11.75
CA MET A 124 2.18 -7.07 11.92
C MET A 124 1.74 -6.16 10.79
N ILE A 125 1.64 -4.87 11.08
CA ILE A 125 1.43 -3.85 10.05
C ILE A 125 2.80 -3.28 9.69
N LEU A 126 3.14 -3.33 8.41
CA LEU A 126 4.28 -2.65 7.83
C LEU A 126 3.77 -1.39 7.12
N ASN A 127 4.08 -0.23 7.71
CA ASN A 127 3.84 1.03 7.04
C ASN A 127 5.07 1.39 6.21
N TYR A 128 4.88 1.79 4.95
CA TYR A 128 6.00 2.24 4.15
C TYR A 128 5.66 3.43 3.26
N ARG A 129 6.68 4.12 2.81
CA ARG A 129 6.59 5.22 1.86
C ARG A 129 7.66 5.06 0.79
N VAL A 130 7.27 5.25 -0.46
CA VAL A 130 8.18 5.33 -1.62
C VAL A 130 8.49 6.81 -1.90
N ILE A 131 9.78 7.14 -2.07
CA ILE A 131 10.29 8.48 -2.35
C ILE A 131 11.08 8.44 -3.65
#